data_d5ca15090fcd6adc690d33d843160385
#
_entry.id   d5ca15090fcd6adc690d33d843160385
#
_cell.length_a   1.000
_cell.length_b   1.000
_cell.length_c   1.000
_cell.angle_alpha   90.00
_cell.angle_beta   90.00
_cell.angle_gamma   90.00
#
_symmetry.space_group_name_H-M   'P 1'
#
loop_
_entity.id
_entity.type
_entity.pdbx_description
1 polymer ?
#
loop_
_entity_poly.entity_id
_entity_poly.type
_entity_poly.pdbx_seq_one_letter_code
_entity_poly.pdbx_strand_id
1 'polypeptide(L)'
;MHPRPSPIAASLYTLRDMDVDVIIMHGPHGCCFRTGRLLESDGVRVLTTSMAENDFILGAGEKLENTLIKAYDMFNPKLMGVVGTCASMIIGEDLKEAIANADLDCTVIPVESHGGFGEGDNTEGAIMVLDSAVECGVIPSDEAERQIKMLKKATEIEKTRGMAQGEYIKPNFGDNKEEVAKKLVSAIKEGKNVAFVLNAKKETSYLFADIVNFDYAEINEDNEPIVVANLDENVGLTRIRNHAKNIKSQLEGTNVNVDCITGGLDEYPETGKIAAEYLKDKDLDMIVVFGVPHAFPVEDFDAETIAITDGPRLVEPLRKLGYDNIVAELDAHSKTLGTNEIVCSDFGSMIRSVIDWNK
;
A
#
# COMPACT_ATOMS: atom_id res chain seq x y z
N MET A 1 4.78 -4.59 3.61
CA MET A 1 4.08 -5.79 3.06
C MET A 1 4.31 -6.94 4.03
N HIS A 2 3.25 -7.58 4.49
CA HIS A 2 3.43 -8.71 5.40
C HIS A 2 4.03 -9.88 4.58
N PRO A 3 5.13 -10.52 5.00
CA PRO A 3 5.67 -11.66 4.28
C PRO A 3 4.69 -12.83 4.38
N ARG A 4 3.83 -12.96 3.40
CA ARG A 4 2.97 -14.13 3.20
C ARG A 4 3.57 -14.94 2.07
N PRO A 5 3.66 -16.26 2.18
CA PRO A 5 4.17 -17.10 1.10
C PRO A 5 3.08 -17.20 0.00
N SER A 6 2.94 -16.18 -0.82
CA SER A 6 2.01 -16.17 -1.95
C SER A 6 2.52 -15.28 -3.09
N PRO A 7 3.49 -15.77 -3.88
CA PRO A 7 3.98 -15.06 -5.06
C PRO A 7 2.85 -14.67 -6.03
N ILE A 8 1.86 -15.54 -6.23
CA ILE A 8 0.70 -15.26 -7.09
C ILE A 8 -0.09 -14.04 -6.59
N ALA A 9 -0.37 -13.97 -5.28
CA ALA A 9 -1.08 -12.83 -4.72
C ALA A 9 -0.29 -11.52 -4.89
N ALA A 10 1.02 -11.56 -4.67
CA ALA A 10 1.89 -10.41 -4.89
C ALA A 10 1.93 -9.98 -6.35
N SER A 11 1.98 -10.94 -7.29
CA SER A 11 1.90 -10.65 -8.72
C SER A 11 0.61 -9.91 -9.09
N LEU A 12 -0.53 -10.37 -8.56
CA LEU A 12 -1.83 -9.72 -8.79
C LEU A 12 -1.84 -8.27 -8.27
N TYR A 13 -1.34 -8.02 -7.06
CA TYR A 13 -1.26 -6.68 -6.49
C TYR A 13 -0.28 -5.77 -7.25
N THR A 14 0.85 -6.29 -7.71
CA THR A 14 1.83 -5.50 -8.47
C THR A 14 1.30 -5.13 -9.86
N LEU A 15 0.61 -6.04 -10.55
CA LEU A 15 -0.09 -5.76 -11.80
C LEU A 15 -1.18 -4.69 -11.61
N ARG A 16 -1.96 -4.76 -10.52
CA ARG A 16 -2.92 -3.71 -10.16
C ARG A 16 -2.24 -2.35 -10.01
N ASP A 17 -1.08 -2.31 -9.38
CA ASP A 17 -0.35 -1.06 -9.12
C ASP A 17 0.23 -0.44 -10.41
N MET A 18 0.41 -1.25 -11.45
CA MET A 18 0.72 -0.79 -12.81
C MET A 18 -0.51 -0.28 -13.58
N ASP A 19 -1.70 -0.41 -12.98
CA ASP A 19 -2.98 -0.01 -13.56
C ASP A 19 -3.37 -0.84 -14.79
N VAL A 20 -3.16 -2.18 -14.74
CA VAL A 20 -3.60 -3.08 -15.80
C VAL A 20 -5.13 -3.12 -15.87
N ASP A 21 -5.67 -3.16 -17.09
CA ASP A 21 -7.12 -3.19 -17.34
C ASP A 21 -7.73 -4.55 -16.99
N VAL A 22 -6.99 -5.63 -17.27
CA VAL A 22 -7.44 -7.02 -17.08
C VAL A 22 -6.28 -7.90 -16.62
N ILE A 23 -6.53 -8.74 -15.64
CA ILE A 23 -5.62 -9.81 -15.20
C ILE A 23 -6.26 -11.16 -15.53
N ILE A 24 -5.53 -12.04 -16.19
CA ILE A 24 -5.93 -13.42 -16.46
C ILE A 24 -5.10 -14.36 -15.61
N MET A 25 -5.77 -15.14 -14.76
CA MET A 25 -5.16 -16.23 -14.02
C MET A 25 -5.19 -17.50 -14.85
N HIS A 26 -4.04 -17.98 -15.28
CA HIS A 26 -3.93 -19.22 -16.03
C HIS A 26 -3.81 -20.41 -15.07
N GLY A 27 -4.95 -21.02 -14.79
CA GLY A 27 -5.06 -22.12 -13.84
C GLY A 27 -6.51 -22.50 -13.51
N PRO A 28 -6.70 -23.36 -12.50
CA PRO A 28 -8.02 -23.72 -11.98
C PRO A 28 -8.77 -22.50 -11.42
N HIS A 29 -10.08 -22.50 -11.56
CA HIS A 29 -10.93 -21.38 -11.14
C HIS A 29 -10.86 -21.03 -9.63
N GLY A 30 -10.42 -21.97 -8.79
CA GLY A 30 -10.26 -21.74 -7.35
C GLY A 30 -8.94 -21.07 -6.94
N CYS A 31 -7.97 -20.97 -7.88
CA CYS A 31 -6.67 -20.38 -7.56
C CYS A 31 -6.81 -18.90 -7.22
N CYS A 32 -6.29 -18.52 -6.04
CA CYS A 32 -6.31 -17.13 -5.53
C CYS A 32 -7.69 -16.44 -5.59
N PHE A 33 -8.78 -17.19 -5.54
CA PHE A 33 -10.15 -16.67 -5.63
C PHE A 33 -10.39 -15.48 -4.69
N ARG A 34 -9.96 -15.57 -3.42
CA ARG A 34 -10.11 -14.49 -2.46
C ARG A 34 -9.39 -13.20 -2.89
N THR A 35 -8.15 -13.33 -3.37
CA THR A 35 -7.36 -12.17 -3.84
C THR A 35 -7.98 -11.58 -5.09
N GLY A 36 -8.42 -12.40 -6.05
CA GLY A 36 -9.14 -11.95 -7.24
C GLY A 36 -10.39 -11.13 -6.89
N ARG A 37 -11.21 -11.62 -5.94
CA ARG A 37 -12.41 -10.90 -5.49
C ARG A 37 -12.09 -9.56 -4.81
N LEU A 38 -11.01 -9.47 -4.04
CA LEU A 38 -10.57 -8.21 -3.46
C LEU A 38 -10.12 -7.21 -4.53
N LEU A 39 -9.40 -7.68 -5.56
CA LEU A 39 -8.98 -6.84 -6.68
C LEU A 39 -10.16 -6.37 -7.55
N GLU A 40 -11.17 -7.21 -7.74
CA GLU A 40 -12.41 -6.80 -8.41
C GLU A 40 -13.13 -5.71 -7.62
N SER A 41 -13.17 -5.80 -6.30
CA SER A 41 -13.70 -4.74 -5.43
C SER A 41 -12.88 -3.46 -5.52
N ASP A 42 -11.59 -3.58 -5.85
CA ASP A 42 -10.64 -2.48 -6.08
C ASP A 42 -10.61 -2.00 -7.56
N GLY A 43 -11.59 -2.43 -8.38
CA GLY A 43 -11.82 -1.97 -9.74
C GLY A 43 -11.01 -2.68 -10.83
N VAL A 44 -10.28 -3.75 -10.51
CA VAL A 44 -9.50 -4.54 -11.49
C VAL A 44 -10.33 -5.72 -11.99
N ARG A 45 -10.36 -5.96 -13.29
CA ARG A 45 -11.00 -7.14 -13.86
C ARG A 45 -10.09 -8.35 -13.72
N VAL A 46 -10.55 -9.39 -13.02
CA VAL A 46 -9.80 -10.64 -12.85
C VAL A 46 -10.54 -11.79 -13.49
N LEU A 47 -9.95 -12.38 -14.52
CA LEU A 47 -10.46 -13.54 -15.24
C LEU A 47 -9.66 -14.80 -14.89
N THR A 48 -10.18 -15.97 -15.24
CA THR A 48 -9.47 -17.24 -15.11
C THR A 48 -9.69 -18.11 -16.35
N THR A 49 -8.66 -18.84 -16.76
CA THR A 49 -8.81 -19.87 -17.82
C THR A 49 -9.61 -21.07 -17.32
N SER A 50 -9.83 -21.20 -16.01
CA SER A 50 -10.63 -22.28 -15.42
C SER A 50 -10.19 -23.69 -15.87
N MET A 51 -8.90 -23.97 -15.76
CA MET A 51 -8.33 -25.28 -16.14
C MET A 51 -9.03 -26.41 -15.42
N ALA A 52 -9.37 -27.45 -16.17
CA ALA A 52 -10.01 -28.67 -15.72
C ALA A 52 -9.05 -29.88 -15.90
N GLU A 53 -9.46 -31.07 -15.49
CA GLU A 53 -8.64 -32.29 -15.51
C GLU A 53 -8.02 -32.60 -16.90
N ASN A 54 -8.77 -32.39 -17.97
CA ASN A 54 -8.25 -32.63 -19.33
C ASN A 54 -7.14 -31.66 -19.72
N ASP A 55 -7.16 -30.43 -19.21
CA ASP A 55 -6.17 -29.41 -19.50
C ASP A 55 -4.80 -29.78 -18.89
N PHE A 56 -4.80 -30.52 -17.79
CA PHE A 56 -3.56 -31.01 -17.17
C PHE A 56 -2.90 -32.17 -17.96
N ILE A 57 -3.66 -32.85 -18.79
CA ILE A 57 -3.19 -33.99 -19.59
C ILE A 57 -2.79 -33.55 -21.00
N LEU A 58 -3.57 -32.64 -21.59
CA LEU A 58 -3.45 -32.25 -23.00
C LEU A 58 -2.78 -30.89 -23.19
N GLY A 59 -2.57 -30.12 -22.11
CA GLY A 59 -2.16 -28.74 -22.16
C GLY A 59 -3.36 -27.77 -22.21
N ALA A 60 -3.11 -26.52 -21.88
CA ALA A 60 -4.13 -25.46 -21.81
C ALA A 60 -3.74 -24.17 -22.58
N GLY A 61 -2.70 -24.21 -23.43
CA GLY A 61 -2.25 -23.06 -24.21
C GLY A 61 -3.36 -22.48 -25.10
N GLU A 62 -4.07 -23.32 -25.87
CA GLU A 62 -5.21 -22.88 -26.68
C GLU A 62 -6.33 -22.26 -25.84
N LYS A 63 -6.53 -22.75 -24.63
CA LYS A 63 -7.50 -22.19 -23.69
C LYS A 63 -7.10 -20.79 -23.20
N LEU A 64 -5.81 -20.57 -22.98
CA LEU A 64 -5.26 -19.25 -22.65
C LEU A 64 -5.41 -18.30 -23.82
N GLU A 65 -5.03 -18.69 -25.04
CA GLU A 65 -5.24 -17.90 -26.27
C GLU A 65 -6.68 -17.46 -26.44
N ASN A 66 -7.62 -18.40 -26.34
CA ASN A 66 -9.05 -18.11 -26.44
C ASN A 66 -9.55 -17.18 -25.33
N THR A 67 -8.99 -17.28 -24.12
CA THR A 67 -9.34 -16.39 -23.00
C THR A 67 -8.80 -14.98 -23.22
N LEU A 68 -7.59 -14.85 -23.74
CA LEU A 68 -6.97 -13.58 -24.11
C LEU A 68 -7.78 -12.85 -25.19
N ILE A 69 -8.13 -13.55 -26.29
CA ILE A 69 -8.93 -12.98 -27.39
C ILE A 69 -10.29 -12.50 -26.88
N LYS A 70 -10.99 -13.32 -26.09
CA LYS A 70 -12.28 -12.95 -25.49
C LYS A 70 -12.17 -11.75 -24.55
N ALA A 71 -11.14 -11.70 -23.72
CA ALA A 71 -10.90 -10.58 -22.83
C ALA A 71 -10.65 -9.29 -23.61
N TYR A 72 -9.88 -9.38 -24.70
CA TYR A 72 -9.63 -8.25 -25.60
C TYR A 72 -10.92 -7.75 -26.25
N ASP A 73 -11.71 -8.64 -26.82
CA ASP A 73 -12.97 -8.30 -27.48
C ASP A 73 -14.00 -7.68 -26.52
N MET A 74 -14.04 -8.17 -25.28
CA MET A 74 -15.01 -7.72 -24.28
C MET A 74 -14.67 -6.37 -23.63
N PHE A 75 -13.38 -6.10 -23.41
CA PHE A 75 -12.95 -5.00 -22.55
C PHE A 75 -12.08 -3.96 -23.27
N ASN A 76 -11.60 -4.26 -24.47
CA ASN A 76 -10.70 -3.41 -25.25
C ASN A 76 -9.53 -2.85 -24.40
N PRO A 77 -8.78 -3.72 -23.70
CA PRO A 77 -7.72 -3.30 -22.79
C PRO A 77 -6.51 -2.77 -23.55
N LYS A 78 -5.79 -1.83 -22.96
CA LYS A 78 -4.48 -1.37 -23.42
C LYS A 78 -3.35 -2.19 -22.82
N LEU A 79 -3.56 -2.65 -21.59
CA LEU A 79 -2.58 -3.41 -20.81
C LEU A 79 -3.27 -4.56 -20.11
N MET A 80 -2.75 -5.76 -20.31
CA MET A 80 -3.20 -6.97 -19.60
C MET A 80 -2.03 -7.63 -18.86
N GLY A 81 -2.37 -8.42 -17.83
CA GLY A 81 -1.43 -9.31 -17.15
C GLY A 81 -1.91 -10.75 -17.25
N VAL A 82 -1.01 -11.69 -17.49
CA VAL A 82 -1.27 -13.14 -17.40
C VAL A 82 -0.44 -13.71 -16.28
N VAL A 83 -1.06 -14.30 -15.27
CA VAL A 83 -0.38 -14.91 -14.14
C VAL A 83 -0.54 -16.42 -14.21
N GLY A 84 0.55 -17.13 -14.45
CA GLY A 84 0.62 -18.58 -14.32
C GLY A 84 0.43 -18.99 -12.88
N THR A 85 -0.33 -20.07 -12.67
CA THR A 85 -0.49 -20.67 -11.33
C THR A 85 0.44 -21.86 -11.17
N CYS A 86 0.59 -22.37 -9.95
CA CYS A 86 1.35 -23.62 -9.73
C CYS A 86 0.93 -24.72 -10.70
N ALA A 87 -0.35 -24.82 -10.96
CA ALA A 87 -0.92 -25.86 -11.81
C ALA A 87 -0.45 -25.76 -13.27
N SER A 88 -0.53 -24.58 -13.87
CA SER A 88 -0.07 -24.36 -15.25
C SER A 88 1.46 -24.48 -15.37
N MET A 89 2.19 -23.97 -14.35
CA MET A 89 3.66 -24.02 -14.39
C MET A 89 4.22 -25.47 -14.21
N ILE A 90 3.55 -26.33 -13.42
CA ILE A 90 3.96 -27.74 -13.26
C ILE A 90 3.85 -28.51 -14.57
N ILE A 91 2.82 -28.27 -15.37
CA ILE A 91 2.63 -28.95 -16.64
C ILE A 91 3.43 -28.34 -17.79
N GLY A 92 4.18 -27.24 -17.51
CA GLY A 92 5.08 -26.63 -18.47
C GLY A 92 4.38 -25.76 -19.52
N GLU A 93 3.28 -25.08 -19.15
CA GLU A 93 2.61 -24.12 -20.02
C GLU A 93 3.53 -22.95 -20.37
N ASP A 94 3.61 -22.61 -21.65
CA ASP A 94 4.35 -21.46 -22.16
C ASP A 94 3.40 -20.27 -22.34
N LEU A 95 3.44 -19.32 -21.39
CA LEU A 95 2.59 -18.13 -21.45
C LEU A 95 2.97 -17.20 -22.59
N LYS A 96 4.26 -17.10 -22.92
CA LYS A 96 4.76 -16.21 -23.98
C LYS A 96 4.32 -16.71 -25.37
N GLU A 97 4.35 -18.03 -25.59
CA GLU A 97 3.85 -18.64 -26.82
C GLU A 97 2.35 -18.39 -27.01
N ALA A 98 1.54 -18.64 -25.98
CA ALA A 98 0.09 -18.42 -26.05
C ALA A 98 -0.27 -16.93 -26.29
N ILE A 99 0.48 -16.00 -25.66
CA ILE A 99 0.30 -14.56 -25.89
C ILE A 99 0.67 -14.18 -27.34
N ALA A 100 1.76 -14.72 -27.85
CA ALA A 100 2.18 -14.45 -29.24
C ALA A 100 1.16 -15.00 -30.26
N ASN A 101 0.60 -16.19 -30.02
CA ASN A 101 -0.41 -16.80 -30.89
C ASN A 101 -1.75 -16.03 -30.87
N ALA A 102 -2.10 -15.40 -29.76
CA ALA A 102 -3.32 -14.60 -29.65
C ALA A 102 -3.29 -13.32 -30.52
N ASP A 103 -2.11 -12.85 -30.92
CA ASP A 103 -1.85 -11.72 -31.82
C ASP A 103 -2.72 -10.49 -31.56
N LEU A 104 -2.66 -9.97 -30.33
CA LEU A 104 -3.48 -8.86 -29.84
C LEU A 104 -2.81 -7.50 -30.04
N ASP A 105 -3.61 -6.48 -30.36
CA ASP A 105 -3.14 -5.08 -30.43
C ASP A 105 -3.16 -4.42 -29.04
N CYS A 106 -2.55 -5.08 -28.05
CA CYS A 106 -2.33 -4.54 -26.71
C CYS A 106 -1.11 -5.18 -26.05
N THR A 107 -0.56 -4.53 -25.03
CA THR A 107 0.55 -5.10 -24.27
C THR A 107 0.05 -6.13 -23.28
N VAL A 108 0.67 -7.30 -23.23
CA VAL A 108 0.36 -8.37 -22.26
C VAL A 108 1.62 -8.73 -21.48
N ILE A 109 1.58 -8.63 -20.16
CA ILE A 109 2.69 -8.97 -19.26
C ILE A 109 2.55 -10.44 -18.84
N PRO A 110 3.43 -11.38 -19.27
CA PRO A 110 3.45 -12.74 -18.79
C PRO A 110 4.14 -12.83 -17.43
N VAL A 111 3.54 -13.48 -16.45
CA VAL A 111 4.12 -13.72 -15.13
C VAL A 111 4.12 -15.22 -14.83
N GLU A 112 5.28 -15.85 -14.94
CA GLU A 112 5.49 -17.27 -14.68
C GLU A 112 5.65 -17.50 -13.17
N SER A 113 4.55 -17.41 -12.42
CA SER A 113 4.58 -17.55 -10.97
C SER A 113 4.61 -19.02 -10.53
N HIS A 114 5.70 -19.42 -9.88
CA HIS A 114 5.87 -20.77 -9.33
C HIS A 114 5.16 -20.95 -7.96
N GLY A 115 4.17 -20.15 -7.67
CA GLY A 115 3.50 -20.08 -6.39
C GLY A 115 3.21 -21.42 -5.74
N GLY A 116 3.83 -21.71 -4.60
CA GLY A 116 3.44 -22.81 -3.75
C GLY A 116 4.41 -23.97 -3.62
N PHE A 117 5.53 -24.00 -4.34
CA PHE A 117 6.58 -24.99 -4.12
C PHE A 117 7.59 -24.57 -3.02
N GLY A 118 7.15 -23.85 -2.02
CA GLY A 118 7.77 -23.82 -0.69
C GLY A 118 8.81 -22.73 -0.44
N GLU A 119 9.33 -22.01 -1.41
CA GLU A 119 10.42 -21.05 -1.18
C GLU A 119 10.13 -19.61 -1.59
N GLY A 120 9.07 -19.34 -2.34
CA GLY A 120 8.74 -17.99 -2.79
C GLY A 120 7.87 -17.20 -1.82
N ASP A 121 8.16 -15.92 -1.63
CA ASP A 121 7.36 -15.00 -0.85
C ASP A 121 6.71 -13.89 -1.72
N ASN A 122 6.05 -12.93 -1.08
CA ASN A 122 5.45 -11.79 -1.76
C ASN A 122 6.47 -10.95 -2.55
N THR A 123 7.71 -10.86 -2.07
CA THR A 123 8.76 -10.07 -2.70
C THR A 123 9.14 -10.68 -4.04
N GLU A 124 9.28 -12.00 -4.10
CA GLU A 124 9.60 -12.73 -5.33
C GLU A 124 8.50 -12.56 -6.39
N GLY A 125 7.23 -12.72 -6.00
CA GLY A 125 6.12 -12.51 -6.93
C GLY A 125 6.03 -11.09 -7.48
N ALA A 126 6.35 -10.09 -6.68
CA ALA A 126 6.43 -8.71 -7.14
C ALA A 126 7.61 -8.49 -8.09
N ILE A 127 8.79 -9.06 -7.79
CA ILE A 127 9.98 -8.98 -8.64
C ILE A 127 9.71 -9.60 -10.02
N MET A 128 9.10 -10.78 -10.08
CA MET A 128 8.74 -11.42 -11.36
C MET A 128 7.90 -10.51 -12.25
N VAL A 129 6.93 -9.79 -11.67
CA VAL A 129 6.10 -8.84 -12.44
C VAL A 129 6.92 -7.66 -12.92
N LEU A 130 7.76 -7.09 -12.05
CA LEU A 130 8.59 -5.93 -12.39
C LEU A 130 9.56 -6.27 -13.53
N ASP A 131 10.23 -7.41 -13.46
CA ASP A 131 11.17 -7.87 -14.49
C ASP A 131 10.43 -8.09 -15.83
N SER A 132 9.29 -8.78 -15.81
CA SER A 132 8.47 -8.99 -17.01
C SER A 132 7.91 -7.69 -17.58
N ALA A 133 7.53 -6.74 -16.74
CA ALA A 133 7.05 -5.44 -17.20
C ALA A 133 8.16 -4.60 -17.85
N VAL A 134 9.42 -4.74 -17.41
CA VAL A 134 10.59 -4.14 -18.09
C VAL A 134 10.80 -4.80 -19.46
N GLU A 135 10.75 -6.14 -19.53
CA GLU A 135 10.87 -6.87 -20.81
C GLU A 135 9.79 -6.44 -21.83
N CYS A 136 8.58 -6.18 -21.35
CA CYS A 136 7.47 -5.71 -22.18
C CYS A 136 7.49 -4.19 -22.45
N GLY A 137 8.46 -3.44 -21.91
CA GLY A 137 8.56 -1.99 -22.08
C GLY A 137 7.47 -1.17 -21.39
N VAL A 138 6.81 -1.74 -20.37
CA VAL A 138 5.73 -1.09 -19.59
C VAL A 138 6.31 -0.13 -18.55
N ILE A 139 7.41 -0.51 -17.91
CA ILE A 139 8.15 0.34 -16.97
C ILE A 139 9.63 0.38 -17.34
N PRO A 140 10.34 1.47 -17.02
CA PRO A 140 11.78 1.52 -17.21
C PRO A 140 12.53 0.69 -16.15
N SER A 141 13.74 0.24 -16.46
CA SER A 141 14.54 -0.62 -15.59
C SER A 141 14.93 0.02 -14.26
N ASP A 142 15.19 1.33 -14.25
CA ASP A 142 15.51 2.09 -13.04
C ASP A 142 14.34 2.14 -12.05
N GLU A 143 13.10 2.23 -12.55
CA GLU A 143 11.91 2.12 -11.70
C GLU A 143 11.75 0.72 -11.13
N ALA A 144 11.99 -0.34 -11.90
CA ALA A 144 11.96 -1.71 -11.39
C ALA A 144 13.01 -1.93 -10.29
N GLU A 145 14.24 -1.48 -10.51
CA GLU A 145 15.33 -1.55 -9.52
C GLU A 145 14.98 -0.79 -8.23
N ARG A 146 14.37 0.40 -8.35
CA ARG A 146 13.89 1.19 -7.22
C ARG A 146 12.82 0.44 -6.42
N GLN A 147 11.82 -0.13 -7.09
CA GLN A 147 10.74 -0.92 -6.48
C GLN A 147 11.31 -2.14 -5.74
N ILE A 148 12.22 -2.89 -6.36
CA ILE A 148 12.87 -4.05 -5.76
C ILE A 148 13.66 -3.66 -4.50
N LYS A 149 14.37 -2.54 -4.54
CA LYS A 149 15.09 -1.99 -3.38
C LYS A 149 14.12 -1.65 -2.25
N MET A 150 12.98 -1.01 -2.54
CA MET A 150 11.98 -0.66 -1.53
C MET A 150 11.30 -1.91 -0.93
N LEU A 151 10.99 -2.92 -1.74
CA LEU A 151 10.45 -4.19 -1.25
C LEU A 151 11.38 -4.90 -0.26
N LYS A 152 12.70 -4.93 -0.56
CA LYS A 152 13.70 -5.49 0.35
C LYS A 152 13.81 -4.72 1.66
N LYS A 153 13.81 -3.39 1.59
CA LYS A 153 13.83 -2.52 2.78
C LYS A 153 12.54 -2.65 3.61
N ALA A 154 11.39 -2.75 2.96
CA ALA A 154 10.12 -2.99 3.65
C ALA A 154 10.15 -4.31 4.44
N THR A 155 10.69 -5.37 3.83
CA THR A 155 10.86 -6.65 4.51
C THR A 155 11.83 -6.56 5.70
N GLU A 156 12.92 -5.83 5.56
CA GLU A 156 13.89 -5.61 6.65
C GLU A 156 13.27 -4.86 7.82
N ILE A 157 12.55 -3.77 7.56
CA ILE A 157 11.89 -2.98 8.62
C ILE A 157 10.82 -3.81 9.34
N GLU A 158 10.02 -4.59 8.63
CA GLU A 158 9.04 -5.48 9.26
C GLU A 158 9.70 -6.55 10.16
N LYS A 159 10.88 -7.03 9.80
CA LYS A 159 11.64 -7.99 10.60
C LYS A 159 12.34 -7.38 11.81
N THR A 160 12.76 -6.12 11.72
CA THR A 160 13.57 -5.47 12.76
C THR A 160 12.73 -4.60 13.70
N ARG A 161 11.76 -3.87 13.19
CA ARG A 161 10.96 -2.88 13.93
C ARG A 161 9.44 -3.14 13.89
N GLY A 162 8.97 -3.98 12.95
CA GLY A 162 7.56 -4.27 12.72
C GLY A 162 7.06 -5.57 13.33
N MET A 163 6.12 -6.23 12.64
CA MET A 163 5.42 -7.42 13.15
C MET A 163 6.13 -8.76 12.84
N ALA A 164 7.13 -8.78 11.94
CA ALA A 164 7.74 -10.00 11.44
C ALA A 164 9.03 -10.38 12.20
N GLN A 165 9.07 -10.21 13.53
CA GLN A 165 10.24 -10.44 14.38
C GLN A 165 10.42 -11.92 14.81
N GLY A 166 9.69 -12.85 14.19
CA GLY A 166 9.83 -14.29 14.46
C GLY A 166 8.98 -14.82 15.63
N GLU A 167 8.40 -13.96 16.45
CA GLU A 167 7.54 -14.33 17.56
C GLU A 167 6.07 -13.95 17.30
N TYR A 168 5.14 -14.68 17.92
CA TYR A 168 3.73 -14.30 17.86
C TYR A 168 3.46 -13.09 18.74
N ILE A 169 3.04 -11.99 18.13
CA ILE A 169 2.62 -10.77 18.81
C ILE A 169 1.10 -10.81 18.98
N LYS A 170 0.65 -10.75 20.24
CA LYS A 170 -0.77 -10.68 20.57
C LYS A 170 -1.36 -9.34 20.10
N PRO A 171 -2.53 -9.36 19.45
CA PRO A 171 -3.21 -8.10 19.09
C PRO A 171 -3.52 -7.26 20.32
N ASN A 172 -3.27 -5.94 20.22
CA ASN A 172 -3.61 -4.92 21.21
C ASN A 172 -4.32 -3.77 20.49
N PHE A 173 -5.36 -3.20 21.07
CA PHE A 173 -6.13 -2.12 20.44
C PHE A 173 -5.52 -0.73 20.62
N GLY A 174 -4.42 -0.63 21.37
CA GLY A 174 -3.75 0.63 21.68
C GLY A 174 -4.44 1.42 22.80
N ASP A 175 -4.12 2.69 22.86
CA ASP A 175 -4.65 3.63 23.85
C ASP A 175 -6.06 4.11 23.49
N ASN A 176 -6.74 4.73 24.44
CA ASN A 176 -8.08 5.26 24.25
C ASN A 176 -8.04 6.42 23.22
N LYS A 177 -8.70 6.23 22.08
CA LYS A 177 -8.71 7.20 20.96
C LYS A 177 -9.21 8.58 21.38
N GLU A 178 -10.23 8.66 22.25
CA GLU A 178 -10.77 9.92 22.73
C GLU A 178 -9.77 10.68 23.60
N GLU A 179 -9.08 9.99 24.51
CA GLU A 179 -8.07 10.60 25.38
C GLU A 179 -6.88 11.11 24.56
N VAL A 180 -6.42 10.33 23.58
CA VAL A 180 -5.32 10.73 22.69
C VAL A 180 -5.74 11.89 21.79
N ALA A 181 -6.97 11.90 21.25
CA ALA A 181 -7.49 13.01 20.46
C ALA A 181 -7.62 14.29 21.28
N LYS A 182 -8.12 14.20 22.53
CA LYS A 182 -8.17 15.35 23.47
C LYS A 182 -6.78 15.92 23.74
N LYS A 183 -5.79 15.06 23.95
CA LYS A 183 -4.40 15.47 24.17
C LYS A 183 -3.84 16.22 22.97
N LEU A 184 -4.03 15.71 21.74
CA LEU A 184 -3.61 16.36 20.50
C LEU A 184 -4.29 17.73 20.31
N VAL A 185 -5.63 17.78 20.43
CA VAL A 185 -6.39 19.03 20.26
C VAL A 185 -6.00 20.05 21.33
N SER A 186 -5.76 19.65 22.59
CA SER A 186 -5.29 20.56 23.65
C SER A 186 -3.90 21.10 23.35
N ALA A 187 -2.97 20.27 22.86
CA ALA A 187 -1.63 20.72 22.48
C ALA A 187 -1.68 21.80 21.41
N ILE A 188 -2.50 21.64 20.36
CA ILE A 188 -2.67 22.64 19.30
C ILE A 188 -3.31 23.93 19.86
N LYS A 189 -4.35 23.82 20.71
CA LYS A 189 -5.00 24.96 21.36
C LYS A 189 -4.06 25.77 22.24
N GLU A 190 -3.16 25.09 22.94
CA GLU A 190 -2.16 25.70 23.82
C GLU A 190 -1.00 26.35 23.05
N GLY A 191 -0.99 26.26 21.72
CA GLY A 191 0.06 26.82 20.86
C GLY A 191 1.35 26.01 20.87
N LYS A 192 1.28 24.71 21.19
CA LYS A 192 2.43 23.80 21.10
C LYS A 192 2.80 23.52 19.66
N ASN A 193 4.08 23.40 19.39
CA ASN A 193 4.61 23.05 18.07
C ASN A 193 4.36 21.58 17.76
N VAL A 194 3.37 21.31 16.91
CA VAL A 194 2.96 19.95 16.53
C VAL A 194 3.42 19.64 15.10
N ALA A 195 3.99 18.45 14.88
CA ALA A 195 4.29 17.93 13.56
C ALA A 195 3.44 16.70 13.26
N PHE A 196 2.83 16.68 12.08
CA PHE A 196 2.16 15.53 11.49
C PHE A 196 3.06 14.87 10.47
N VAL A 197 3.28 13.57 10.58
CA VAL A 197 4.08 12.77 9.65
C VAL A 197 3.19 11.69 9.04
N LEU A 198 2.70 11.95 7.83
CA LEU A 198 2.03 10.94 7.01
C LEU A 198 3.09 10.09 6.31
N ASN A 199 3.39 8.94 6.87
CA ASN A 199 4.27 7.93 6.30
C ASN A 199 3.47 6.67 5.96
N ALA A 200 2.62 6.76 4.93
CA ALA A 200 1.63 5.74 4.63
C ALA A 200 2.06 4.81 3.49
N LYS A 201 1.55 3.57 3.55
CA LYS A 201 1.54 2.64 2.41
C LYS A 201 0.41 3.04 1.45
N LYS A 202 0.59 2.76 0.17
CA LYS A 202 -0.44 2.97 -0.85
C LYS A 202 -1.81 2.38 -0.49
N GLU A 203 -1.82 1.18 0.13
CA GLU A 203 -3.05 0.45 0.45
C GLU A 203 -3.92 1.12 1.51
N THR A 204 -3.35 1.97 2.35
CA THR A 204 -4.06 2.62 3.47
C THR A 204 -3.93 4.13 3.48
N SER A 205 -3.30 4.70 2.44
CA SER A 205 -2.99 6.13 2.35
C SER A 205 -4.22 7.02 2.44
N TYR A 206 -5.31 6.65 1.78
CA TYR A 206 -6.57 7.42 1.83
C TYR A 206 -7.21 7.46 3.22
N LEU A 207 -7.00 6.43 4.04
CA LEU A 207 -7.49 6.44 5.41
C LEU A 207 -6.63 7.33 6.31
N PHE A 208 -5.31 7.17 6.22
CA PHE A 208 -4.41 7.94 7.08
C PHE A 208 -4.37 9.43 6.72
N ALA A 209 -4.57 9.76 5.45
CA ALA A 209 -4.70 11.16 5.04
C ALA A 209 -5.89 11.89 5.69
N ASP A 210 -6.94 11.19 6.13
CA ASP A 210 -8.07 11.77 6.86
C ASP A 210 -7.66 12.47 8.17
N ILE A 211 -6.58 12.01 8.78
CA ILE A 211 -6.09 12.59 10.05
C ILE A 211 -5.60 14.03 9.84
N VAL A 212 -4.99 14.32 8.71
CA VAL A 212 -4.56 15.68 8.34
C VAL A 212 -5.58 16.43 7.48
N ASN A 213 -6.62 15.76 6.99
CA ASN A 213 -7.64 16.37 6.14
C ASN A 213 -8.63 17.23 6.96
N PHE A 214 -8.10 18.22 7.63
CA PHE A 214 -8.84 19.16 8.47
C PHE A 214 -8.09 20.49 8.55
N ASP A 215 -8.82 21.60 8.47
CA ASP A 215 -8.24 22.93 8.65
C ASP A 215 -7.93 23.17 10.13
N TYR A 216 -6.71 22.89 10.54
CA TYR A 216 -6.26 23.03 11.93
C TYR A 216 -6.18 24.49 12.39
N ALA A 217 -6.21 25.47 11.47
CA ALA A 217 -6.35 26.89 11.82
C ALA A 217 -7.68 27.17 12.54
N GLU A 218 -8.73 26.35 12.33
CA GLU A 218 -9.96 26.44 13.13
C GLU A 218 -9.74 26.19 14.64
N ILE A 219 -8.65 25.52 15.02
CA ILE A 219 -8.30 25.28 16.42
C ILE A 219 -7.44 26.41 16.97
N ASN A 220 -6.45 26.85 16.19
CA ASN A 220 -5.53 27.94 16.55
C ASN A 220 -4.97 28.56 15.26
N GLU A 221 -5.44 29.78 14.95
CA GLU A 221 -5.03 30.51 13.73
C GLU A 221 -3.57 30.94 13.74
N ASP A 222 -2.97 31.08 14.93
CA ASP A 222 -1.60 31.57 15.09
C ASP A 222 -0.55 30.44 15.08
N ASN A 223 -0.98 29.18 15.12
CA ASN A 223 -0.07 28.03 15.23
C ASN A 223 -0.61 26.79 14.52
N GLU A 224 -0.39 26.72 13.21
CA GLU A 224 -0.74 25.55 12.42
C GLU A 224 0.32 24.42 12.57
N PRO A 225 -0.10 23.15 12.66
CA PRO A 225 0.82 22.03 12.67
C PRO A 225 1.66 21.93 11.37
N ILE A 226 2.92 21.51 11.50
CA ILE A 226 3.78 21.20 10.37
C ILE A 226 3.32 19.87 9.77
N VAL A 227 3.10 19.82 8.46
CA VAL A 227 2.68 18.60 7.75
C VAL A 227 3.79 18.07 6.85
N VAL A 228 4.24 16.86 7.15
CA VAL A 228 5.26 16.14 6.36
C VAL A 228 4.62 14.87 5.79
N ALA A 229 4.75 14.61 4.49
CA ALA A 229 4.05 13.50 3.85
C ALA A 229 4.86 12.82 2.74
N ASN A 230 4.70 11.50 2.59
CA ASN A 230 5.26 10.73 1.48
C ASN A 230 4.31 10.72 0.27
N LEU A 231 3.95 11.90 -0.23
CA LEU A 231 2.98 12.11 -1.30
C LEU A 231 3.62 12.65 -2.59
N ASP A 232 4.79 12.13 -2.99
CA ASP A 232 5.38 12.48 -4.28
C ASP A 232 4.58 11.82 -5.42
N GLU A 233 3.90 12.65 -6.21
CA GLU A 233 3.08 12.22 -7.35
C GLU A 233 3.88 11.80 -8.58
N ASN A 234 5.20 11.97 -8.57
CA ASN A 234 6.10 11.62 -9.67
C ASN A 234 6.83 10.28 -9.43
N VAL A 235 6.75 9.74 -8.23
CA VAL A 235 7.47 8.53 -7.79
C VAL A 235 6.51 7.35 -7.62
N GLY A 236 6.88 6.20 -8.18
CA GLY A 236 6.12 4.95 -8.05
C GLY A 236 5.43 4.49 -9.33
N LEU A 237 4.80 3.33 -9.25
CA LEU A 237 3.97 2.78 -10.31
C LEU A 237 2.72 3.67 -10.54
N THR A 238 2.06 3.51 -11.68
CA THR A 238 0.98 4.41 -12.14
C THR A 238 -0.10 4.65 -11.07
N ARG A 239 -0.62 3.59 -10.46
CA ARG A 239 -1.66 3.72 -9.42
C ARG A 239 -1.15 4.40 -8.16
N ILE A 240 0.10 4.16 -7.78
CA ILE A 240 0.74 4.77 -6.60
C ILE A 240 0.83 6.27 -6.75
N ARG A 241 1.31 6.74 -7.91
CA ARG A 241 1.35 8.17 -8.25
C ARG A 241 -0.03 8.82 -8.25
N ASN A 242 -1.03 8.12 -8.82
CA ASN A 242 -2.41 8.61 -8.84
C ASN A 242 -2.99 8.75 -7.43
N HIS A 243 -2.70 7.82 -6.51
CA HIS A 243 -3.11 7.93 -5.11
C HIS A 243 -2.48 9.16 -4.44
N ALA A 244 -1.18 9.35 -4.58
CA ALA A 244 -0.49 10.52 -4.02
C ALA A 244 -1.08 11.83 -4.55
N LYS A 245 -1.29 11.93 -5.87
CA LYS A 245 -1.90 13.10 -6.52
C LYS A 245 -3.31 13.38 -6.02
N ASN A 246 -4.16 12.35 -5.93
CA ASN A 246 -5.53 12.50 -5.46
C ASN A 246 -5.61 12.94 -4.01
N ILE A 247 -4.77 12.37 -3.13
CA ILE A 247 -4.71 12.77 -1.72
C ILE A 247 -4.26 14.21 -1.60
N LYS A 248 -3.15 14.58 -2.26
CA LYS A 248 -2.62 15.94 -2.23
C LYS A 248 -3.67 16.97 -2.68
N SER A 249 -4.35 16.71 -3.80
CA SER A 249 -5.41 17.60 -4.30
C SER A 249 -6.59 17.77 -3.31
N GLN A 250 -6.94 16.70 -2.57
CA GLN A 250 -8.00 16.77 -1.58
C GLN A 250 -7.56 17.53 -0.32
N LEU A 251 -6.31 17.36 0.12
CA LEU A 251 -5.73 18.13 1.23
C LEU A 251 -5.67 19.63 0.91
N GLU A 252 -5.23 19.99 -0.31
CA GLU A 252 -5.25 21.37 -0.79
C GLU A 252 -6.69 21.95 -0.79
N GLY A 253 -7.68 21.13 -1.11
CA GLY A 253 -9.11 21.51 -1.06
C GLY A 253 -9.64 21.81 0.33
N THR A 254 -8.96 21.37 1.40
CA THR A 254 -9.28 21.64 2.81
C THR A 254 -8.30 22.61 3.47
N ASN A 255 -7.57 23.41 2.68
CA ASN A 255 -6.54 24.36 3.12
C ASN A 255 -5.34 23.72 3.85
N VAL A 256 -5.12 22.43 3.68
CA VAL A 256 -3.95 21.74 4.25
C VAL A 256 -2.79 21.78 3.28
N ASN A 257 -1.71 22.46 3.67
CA ASN A 257 -0.47 22.50 2.92
C ASN A 257 0.51 21.45 3.45
N VAL A 258 1.19 20.74 2.54
CA VAL A 258 2.27 19.83 2.90
C VAL A 258 3.59 20.58 2.87
N ASP A 259 4.20 20.80 4.05
CA ASP A 259 5.45 21.55 4.20
C ASP A 259 6.66 20.83 3.61
N CYS A 260 6.65 19.51 3.66
CA CYS A 260 7.72 18.69 3.11
C CYS A 260 7.19 17.38 2.51
N ILE A 261 7.52 17.14 1.25
CA ILE A 261 7.28 15.86 0.58
C ILE A 261 8.54 15.01 0.68
N THR A 262 8.42 13.83 1.32
CA THR A 262 9.56 12.97 1.66
C THR A 262 9.83 11.86 0.65
N GLY A 263 8.95 11.65 -0.29
CA GLY A 263 9.02 10.61 -1.33
C GLY A 263 7.66 10.02 -1.68
N GLY A 264 7.65 8.91 -2.41
CA GLY A 264 6.43 8.22 -2.85
C GLY A 264 5.82 7.29 -1.80
N LEU A 265 4.57 6.89 -2.01
CA LEU A 265 3.81 6.01 -1.10
C LEU A 265 4.40 4.59 -0.99
N ASP A 266 5.19 4.15 -1.95
CA ASP A 266 5.92 2.87 -1.92
C ASP A 266 7.30 2.99 -1.26
N GLU A 267 7.76 4.21 -1.00
CA GLU A 267 9.04 4.51 -0.34
C GLU A 267 8.92 4.66 1.19
N TYR A 268 7.77 4.31 1.76
CA TYR A 268 7.53 4.39 3.21
C TYR A 268 8.63 3.76 4.10
N PRO A 269 9.44 2.78 3.64
CA PRO A 269 10.54 2.27 4.45
C PRO A 269 11.69 3.27 4.65
N GLU A 270 11.82 4.25 3.78
CA GLU A 270 12.88 5.27 3.82
C GLU A 270 12.36 6.67 4.17
N THR A 271 11.13 6.97 3.76
CA THR A 271 10.54 8.32 3.92
C THR A 271 10.33 8.75 5.36
N GLY A 272 10.18 7.79 6.29
CA GLY A 272 10.19 8.07 7.73
C GLY A 272 11.50 8.68 8.22
N LYS A 273 12.64 8.25 7.69
CA LYS A 273 13.96 8.81 8.02
C LYS A 273 14.15 10.21 7.41
N ILE A 274 13.65 10.42 6.20
CA ILE A 274 13.68 11.73 5.53
C ILE A 274 12.82 12.74 6.28
N ALA A 275 11.64 12.30 6.76
CA ALA A 275 10.78 13.11 7.61
C ALA A 275 11.48 13.51 8.93
N ALA A 276 12.16 12.55 9.58
CA ALA A 276 12.90 12.82 10.79
C ALA A 276 14.04 13.82 10.56
N GLU A 277 14.79 13.69 9.48
CA GLU A 277 15.87 14.65 9.15
C GLU A 277 15.31 16.07 8.90
N TYR A 278 14.15 16.20 8.24
CA TYR A 278 13.49 17.50 8.06
C TYR A 278 13.04 18.11 9.38
N LEU A 279 12.62 17.29 10.35
CA LEU A 279 12.07 17.73 11.64
C LEU A 279 13.14 17.95 12.71
N LYS A 280 14.34 17.42 12.54
CA LYS A 280 15.41 17.36 13.55
C LYS A 280 15.78 18.71 14.17
N ASP A 281 15.83 19.77 13.34
CA ASP A 281 16.24 21.11 13.80
C ASP A 281 15.02 22.00 14.18
N LYS A 282 13.83 21.40 14.29
CA LYS A 282 12.61 22.12 14.69
C LYS A 282 12.36 21.92 16.18
N ASP A 283 11.95 22.99 16.83
CA ASP A 283 11.54 22.95 18.24
C ASP A 283 10.12 22.38 18.32
N LEU A 284 9.99 21.07 18.58
CA LEU A 284 8.72 20.35 18.56
C LEU A 284 8.33 19.88 19.95
N ASP A 285 7.09 20.18 20.33
CA ASP A 285 6.47 19.66 21.57
C ASP A 285 5.78 18.31 21.33
N MET A 286 5.28 18.06 20.12
CA MET A 286 4.57 16.83 19.79
C MET A 286 4.80 16.39 18.33
N ILE A 287 4.96 15.08 18.13
CA ILE A 287 5.06 14.46 16.81
C ILE A 287 4.00 13.36 16.67
N VAL A 288 3.18 13.46 15.64
CA VAL A 288 2.13 12.48 15.32
C VAL A 288 2.51 11.75 14.05
N VAL A 289 2.83 10.46 14.14
CA VAL A 289 3.24 9.63 13.00
C VAL A 289 2.15 8.63 12.66
N PHE A 290 1.67 8.62 11.42
CA PHE A 290 0.57 7.74 11.01
C PHE A 290 0.84 7.03 9.70
N GLY A 291 0.32 5.79 9.60
CA GLY A 291 0.55 4.83 8.53
C GLY A 291 1.55 3.75 8.92
N VAL A 292 2.83 3.98 8.77
CA VAL A 292 3.93 3.07 9.10
C VAL A 292 4.86 3.69 10.14
N PRO A 293 4.41 3.88 11.40
CA PRO A 293 5.17 4.58 12.42
C PRO A 293 6.51 3.91 12.78
N HIS A 294 6.59 2.58 12.67
CA HIS A 294 7.82 1.84 12.96
C HIS A 294 8.97 2.10 11.96
N ALA A 295 8.70 2.78 10.83
CA ALA A 295 9.74 3.24 9.90
C ALA A 295 10.31 4.61 10.28
N PHE A 296 9.66 5.35 11.18
CA PHE A 296 10.15 6.63 11.70
C PHE A 296 11.06 6.41 12.90
N PRO A 297 12.23 7.05 12.98
CA PRO A 297 13.18 6.93 14.09
C PRO A 297 12.72 7.81 15.26
N VAL A 298 11.68 7.41 15.95
CA VAL A 298 11.06 8.15 17.07
C VAL A 298 12.03 8.35 18.24
N GLU A 299 12.96 7.42 18.41
CA GLU A 299 14.00 7.44 19.45
C GLU A 299 14.97 8.64 19.37
N ASP A 300 14.99 9.35 18.25
CA ASP A 300 15.84 10.52 18.02
C ASP A 300 15.20 11.85 18.53
N PHE A 301 13.99 11.80 19.11
CA PHE A 301 13.21 12.98 19.49
C PHE A 301 12.80 12.95 20.97
N ASP A 302 12.91 14.12 21.63
CA ASP A 302 12.43 14.33 23.01
C ASP A 302 10.97 14.84 23.09
N ALA A 303 10.30 15.06 21.95
CA ALA A 303 8.91 15.50 21.87
C ALA A 303 7.93 14.40 22.32
N GLU A 304 6.76 14.77 22.81
CA GLU A 304 5.67 13.81 23.05
C GLU A 304 5.22 13.17 21.73
N THR A 305 5.02 11.84 21.72
CA THR A 305 4.81 11.09 20.47
C THR A 305 3.50 10.35 20.43
N ILE A 306 2.84 10.43 19.26
CA ILE A 306 1.61 9.67 18.96
C ILE A 306 1.87 8.84 17.69
N ALA A 307 1.68 7.52 17.80
CA ALA A 307 1.69 6.62 16.64
C ALA A 307 0.27 6.18 16.27
N ILE A 308 -0.08 6.23 14.98
CA ILE A 308 -1.36 5.71 14.49
C ILE A 308 -1.07 4.68 13.40
N THR A 309 -1.48 3.43 13.64
CA THR A 309 -1.15 2.28 12.81
C THR A 309 -2.38 1.48 12.38
N ASP A 310 -2.29 0.78 11.24
CA ASP A 310 -3.32 -0.13 10.72
C ASP A 310 -3.28 -1.53 11.35
N GLY A 311 -2.32 -1.80 12.23
CA GLY A 311 -2.07 -3.12 12.77
C GLY A 311 -2.14 -3.22 14.29
N PRO A 312 -3.13 -3.91 14.89
CA PRO A 312 -3.20 -4.12 16.33
C PRO A 312 -2.02 -4.95 16.87
N ARG A 313 -1.25 -5.62 16.03
CA ARG A 313 -0.02 -6.31 16.40
C ARG A 313 1.22 -5.41 16.38
N LEU A 314 1.11 -4.20 15.86
CA LEU A 314 2.18 -3.19 15.89
C LEU A 314 2.22 -2.41 17.21
N VAL A 315 1.16 -2.44 18.00
CA VAL A 315 1.09 -1.66 19.27
C VAL A 315 2.25 -1.97 20.20
N GLU A 316 2.53 -3.25 20.47
CA GLU A 316 3.65 -3.63 21.34
C GLU A 316 5.04 -3.30 20.75
N PRO A 317 5.33 -3.56 19.46
CA PRO A 317 6.55 -3.07 18.84
C PRO A 317 6.73 -1.55 18.91
N LEU A 318 5.68 -0.77 18.68
CA LEU A 318 5.74 0.69 18.74
C LEU A 318 6.02 1.20 20.17
N ARG A 319 5.44 0.56 21.20
CA ARG A 319 5.80 0.88 22.60
C ARG A 319 7.28 0.62 22.90
N LYS A 320 7.82 -0.49 22.39
CA LYS A 320 9.24 -0.81 22.54
C LYS A 320 10.16 0.19 21.82
N LEU A 321 9.68 0.82 20.75
CA LEU A 321 10.39 1.89 20.04
C LEU A 321 10.35 3.24 20.76
N GLY A 322 9.50 3.41 21.79
CA GLY A 322 9.44 4.62 22.60
C GLY A 322 8.27 5.54 22.33
N TYR A 323 7.25 5.13 21.56
CA TYR A 323 6.04 5.94 21.39
C TYR A 323 5.24 6.04 22.70
N ASP A 324 4.86 7.27 23.08
CA ASP A 324 4.10 7.56 24.32
C ASP A 324 2.64 7.12 24.19
N ASN A 325 2.02 7.41 23.04
CA ASN A 325 0.62 7.09 22.76
C ASN A 325 0.51 6.34 21.45
N ILE A 326 -0.31 5.28 21.40
CA ILE A 326 -0.46 4.43 20.23
C ILE A 326 -1.93 4.15 19.97
N VAL A 327 -2.40 4.50 18.78
CA VAL A 327 -3.77 4.26 18.31
C VAL A 327 -3.76 3.25 17.18
N ALA A 328 -4.61 2.23 17.26
CA ALA A 328 -4.83 1.27 16.20
C ALA A 328 -6.09 1.62 15.39
N GLU A 329 -5.93 1.86 14.09
CA GLU A 329 -7.02 1.92 13.13
C GLU A 329 -7.34 0.50 12.64
N LEU A 330 -8.57 0.05 12.91
CA LEU A 330 -9.02 -1.26 12.48
C LEU A 330 -9.61 -1.19 11.06
N ASP A 331 -9.51 -2.31 10.34
CA ASP A 331 -10.10 -2.46 9.02
C ASP A 331 -9.65 -1.44 7.96
N ALA A 332 -8.47 -0.83 8.14
CA ALA A 332 -7.94 0.20 7.25
C ALA A 332 -7.91 -0.25 5.78
N HIS A 333 -7.45 -1.47 5.50
CA HIS A 333 -7.42 -2.02 4.15
C HIS A 333 -8.82 -2.21 3.53
N SER A 334 -9.81 -2.61 4.31
CA SER A 334 -11.17 -2.82 3.78
C SER A 334 -11.90 -1.50 3.55
N LYS A 335 -11.62 -0.48 4.36
CA LYS A 335 -12.20 0.85 4.19
C LYS A 335 -11.68 1.57 2.93
N THR A 336 -10.48 1.23 2.47
CA THR A 336 -9.83 1.88 1.32
C THR A 336 -9.97 1.11 0.00
N LEU A 337 -10.64 -0.04 -0.02
CA LEU A 337 -10.86 -0.79 -1.25
C LEU A 337 -11.76 -0.03 -2.22
N GLY A 338 -11.31 0.12 -3.46
CA GLY A 338 -12.08 0.72 -4.56
C GLY A 338 -12.33 2.23 -4.43
N THR A 339 -11.68 2.91 -3.47
CA THR A 339 -11.80 4.36 -3.33
C THR A 339 -10.68 5.12 -4.03
N ASN A 340 -11.01 6.32 -4.49
CA ASN A 340 -10.08 7.32 -4.99
C ASN A 340 -10.16 8.62 -4.16
N GLU A 341 -10.82 8.58 -3.02
CA GLU A 341 -11.05 9.70 -2.13
C GLU A 341 -10.60 9.37 -0.71
N ILE A 342 -10.26 10.41 0.05
CA ILE A 342 -9.96 10.29 1.48
C ILE A 342 -11.19 9.76 2.20
N VAL A 343 -11.01 8.68 2.96
CA VAL A 343 -12.08 8.02 3.72
C VAL A 343 -11.91 8.27 5.19
N CYS A 344 -13.04 8.48 5.89
CA CYS A 344 -13.01 8.76 7.33
C CYS A 344 -12.33 7.67 8.13
N SER A 345 -11.31 8.05 8.88
CA SER A 345 -10.69 7.23 9.91
C SER A 345 -11.44 7.37 11.24
N ASP A 346 -11.32 6.37 12.10
CA ASP A 346 -11.93 6.47 13.43
C ASP A 346 -11.24 7.57 14.27
N PHE A 347 -9.91 7.68 14.14
CA PHE A 347 -9.16 8.68 14.88
C PHE A 347 -9.41 10.10 14.35
N GLY A 348 -9.45 10.32 13.03
CA GLY A 348 -9.80 11.60 12.43
C GLY A 348 -11.22 12.04 12.82
N SER A 349 -12.19 11.09 12.84
CA SER A 349 -13.55 11.35 13.31
C SER A 349 -13.57 11.73 14.79
N MET A 350 -12.71 11.11 15.62
CA MET A 350 -12.60 11.45 17.03
C MET A 350 -12.01 12.84 17.25
N ILE A 351 -11.00 13.23 16.48
CA ILE A 351 -10.43 14.59 16.52
C ILE A 351 -11.54 15.63 16.23
N ARG A 352 -12.29 15.47 15.14
CA ARG A 352 -13.40 16.35 14.77
C ARG A 352 -14.47 16.43 15.87
N SER A 353 -14.84 15.29 16.46
CA SER A 353 -15.79 15.25 17.58
C SER A 353 -15.29 16.01 18.81
N VAL A 354 -14.02 15.89 19.17
CA VAL A 354 -13.42 16.61 20.30
C VAL A 354 -13.39 18.12 20.05
N ILE A 355 -13.16 18.55 18.82
CA ILE A 355 -13.20 19.96 18.44
C ILE A 355 -14.62 20.51 18.61
N ASP A 356 -15.64 19.82 18.12
CA ASP A 356 -17.05 20.24 18.19
C ASP A 356 -17.58 20.27 19.61
N TRP A 357 -17.16 19.36 20.50
CA TRP A 357 -17.53 19.40 21.93
C TRP A 357 -16.94 20.59 22.68
N ASN A 358 -15.92 21.21 22.13
CA ASN A 358 -15.23 22.35 22.74
C ASN A 358 -15.65 23.71 22.13
N LYS A 359 -16.55 23.71 21.12
CA LYS A 359 -17.24 24.92 20.60
C LYS A 359 -18.51 25.20 21.43
#